data_7536ebab72537ff9273742c77fb83ef6
#
_entry.id   7536ebab72537ff9273742c77fb83ef6
#
_cell.length_a   1.000
_cell.length_b   1.000
_cell.length_c   1.000
_cell.angle_alpha   90.00
_cell.angle_beta   90.00
_cell.angle_gamma   90.00
#
_symmetry.space_group_name_H-M   'P 1'
#
loop_
_entity.id
_entity.type
_entity.pdbx_description
1 polymer ?
#
loop_
_entity_poly.entity_id
_entity_poly.type
_entity_poly.pdbx_seq_one_letter_code
_entity_poly.pdbx_strand_id
1 'polypeptide(L)'
;MNPFSVKKEEYEQNFAEKKNFLKSLIFLIFKGDAEPTKIEDNIIDQTLVEYYDAFFHPFTKYTAEERERLRERLMLEDKMNGKFQEYEDKLEEKYGKDYTIDELEEKEREGKQDKLDEKDSAAANADVDMEFTFSPEEKRHHERIARRVEKLRQLLNDGAASEGEKIAANRQIMRLMPELIEGKYLARIDKKIDRMEQQRKKLRVQKLNFNSYYEFALERIPQLQTEKNIDFDLYNFSFILSKFYKGGELEYTLNNDLDKSLFDEKFIVFEIDKIKDDPVLFPIVVLIIMDVFIQKMRLKKGRKALIIEEAWKAISSPTMAGYIKYLYKTVRKFNGIAGVVTQELNDVIDSPIVKEAIINNSDVKILLDQSKFKDRYDQISAILGLTDVQKMQIFTINALPQKEGIPYHKEVWIARGLYSDVYSVEVPPEWYWAFTTERVEKEALKIYERAYDGNIEAAIEHIEIDRKEKKIGRYFDFAVLVNKHQNIMSLWKD
;
A
#
# COMPACT_ATOMS: atom_id res chain seq x y z
N MET A 1 4.59 3.74 11.13
CA MET A 1 5.51 3.45 10.02
C MET A 1 5.02 4.11 8.74
N ASN A 2 5.91 4.38 7.76
CA ASN A 2 5.48 4.91 6.47
C ASN A 2 5.90 3.95 5.34
N PRO A 3 5.06 2.99 4.99
CA PRO A 3 5.37 2.01 3.95
C PRO A 3 5.39 2.62 2.53
N PHE A 4 4.84 3.83 2.34
CA PHE A 4 4.81 4.53 1.05
C PHE A 4 6.11 5.27 0.72
N SER A 5 7.01 5.44 1.68
CA SER A 5 8.30 6.10 1.43
C SER A 5 9.18 5.25 0.52
N VAL A 6 9.64 5.83 -0.58
CA VAL A 6 10.51 5.20 -1.58
C VAL A 6 11.58 6.20 -1.98
N LYS A 7 12.83 5.75 -2.09
CA LYS A 7 13.92 6.56 -2.64
C LYS A 7 13.88 6.55 -4.16
N LYS A 8 14.44 7.58 -4.79
CA LYS A 8 14.44 7.72 -6.26
C LYS A 8 15.13 6.54 -6.96
N GLU A 9 16.25 6.08 -6.41
CA GLU A 9 16.99 4.95 -6.97
C GLU A 9 16.18 3.64 -6.90
N GLU A 10 15.42 3.45 -5.83
CA GLU A 10 14.54 2.29 -5.65
C GLU A 10 13.36 2.34 -6.63
N TYR A 11 12.78 3.53 -6.83
CA TYR A 11 11.73 3.75 -7.81
C TYR A 11 12.19 3.43 -9.23
N GLU A 12 13.38 3.90 -9.62
CA GLU A 12 13.92 3.68 -10.96
C GLU A 12 14.33 2.22 -11.22
N GLN A 13 14.77 1.48 -10.20
CA GLN A 13 15.36 0.14 -10.38
C GLN A 13 14.41 -1.02 -10.01
N ASN A 14 13.59 -0.87 -8.97
CA ASN A 14 12.86 -1.99 -8.36
C ASN A 14 11.41 -1.67 -7.95
N PHE A 15 10.79 -0.67 -8.57
CA PHE A 15 9.44 -0.22 -8.15
C PHE A 15 8.37 -1.32 -8.22
N ALA A 16 8.49 -2.26 -9.16
CA ALA A 16 7.48 -3.31 -9.36
C ALA A 16 7.16 -4.10 -8.09
N GLU A 17 8.18 -4.40 -7.29
CA GLU A 17 8.01 -5.17 -6.05
C GLU A 17 7.40 -4.33 -4.93
N LYS A 18 7.88 -3.09 -4.80
CA LYS A 18 7.31 -2.13 -3.85
C LYS A 18 5.85 -1.85 -4.16
N LYS A 19 5.53 -1.70 -5.43
CA LYS A 19 4.15 -1.55 -5.91
C LYS A 19 3.29 -2.77 -5.52
N ASN A 20 3.79 -3.99 -5.77
CA ASN A 20 3.06 -5.21 -5.41
C ASN A 20 2.83 -5.32 -3.89
N PHE A 21 3.83 -4.96 -3.09
CA PHE A 21 3.68 -4.89 -1.65
C PHE A 21 2.59 -3.88 -1.23
N LEU A 22 2.65 -2.64 -1.75
CA LEU A 22 1.67 -1.61 -1.44
C LEU A 22 0.26 -1.99 -1.89
N LYS A 23 0.16 -2.61 -3.06
CA LYS A 23 -1.10 -3.17 -3.56
C LYS A 23 -1.68 -4.20 -2.58
N SER A 24 -0.87 -5.14 -2.11
CA SER A 24 -1.29 -6.11 -1.10
C SER A 24 -1.68 -5.47 0.22
N LEU A 25 -0.95 -4.45 0.66
CA LEU A 25 -1.28 -3.68 1.87
C LEU A 25 -2.64 -2.97 1.74
N ILE A 26 -2.89 -2.33 0.61
CA ILE A 26 -4.16 -1.64 0.35
C ILE A 26 -5.31 -2.65 0.32
N PHE A 27 -5.15 -3.80 -0.34
CA PHE A 27 -6.18 -4.83 -0.37
C PHE A 27 -6.40 -5.50 0.98
N LEU A 28 -5.35 -5.72 1.76
CA LEU A 28 -5.48 -6.22 3.11
C LEU A 28 -6.34 -5.29 3.98
N ILE A 29 -6.16 -3.98 3.82
CA ILE A 29 -6.99 -2.98 4.51
C ILE A 29 -8.41 -2.97 3.94
N PHE A 30 -8.55 -2.93 2.61
CA PHE A 30 -9.83 -2.71 1.94
C PHE A 30 -10.74 -3.93 1.99
N LYS A 31 -10.18 -5.13 1.80
CA LYS A 31 -10.94 -6.38 1.63
C LYS A 31 -10.65 -7.44 2.69
N GLY A 32 -9.64 -7.24 3.54
CA GLY A 32 -9.18 -8.26 4.46
C GLY A 32 -8.66 -9.49 3.70
N ASP A 33 -9.25 -10.66 3.97
CA ASP A 33 -8.89 -11.93 3.34
C ASP A 33 -9.64 -12.22 2.02
N ALA A 34 -10.54 -11.33 1.58
CA ALA A 34 -11.26 -11.50 0.32
C ALA A 34 -10.36 -11.15 -0.87
N GLU A 35 -10.39 -11.99 -1.92
CA GLU A 35 -9.64 -11.72 -3.14
C GLU A 35 -10.21 -10.52 -3.91
N PRO A 36 -9.35 -9.63 -4.42
CA PRO A 36 -9.78 -8.54 -5.27
C PRO A 36 -10.23 -9.05 -6.65
N THR A 37 -11.18 -8.36 -7.25
CA THR A 37 -11.52 -8.58 -8.65
C THR A 37 -10.40 -8.08 -9.56
N LYS A 38 -10.34 -8.55 -10.81
CA LYS A 38 -9.36 -8.07 -11.80
C LYS A 38 -9.46 -6.56 -12.07
N ILE A 39 -10.66 -6.00 -11.97
CA ILE A 39 -10.88 -4.56 -12.16
C ILE A 39 -10.28 -3.79 -10.98
N GLU A 40 -10.58 -4.20 -9.75
CA GLU A 40 -10.02 -3.58 -8.55
C GLU A 40 -8.49 -3.67 -8.55
N ASP A 41 -7.94 -4.84 -8.89
CA ASP A 41 -6.49 -5.06 -8.99
C ASP A 41 -5.82 -4.09 -9.97
N ASN A 42 -6.39 -3.93 -11.15
CA ASN A 42 -5.86 -3.02 -12.17
C ASN A 42 -6.01 -1.54 -11.78
N ILE A 43 -7.11 -1.13 -11.15
CA ILE A 43 -7.32 0.25 -10.69
C ILE A 43 -6.29 0.63 -9.62
N ILE A 44 -6.12 -0.22 -8.61
CA ILE A 44 -5.15 0.06 -7.55
C ILE A 44 -3.72 0.03 -8.09
N ASP A 45 -3.41 -0.92 -8.99
CA ASP A 45 -2.10 -0.98 -9.65
C ASP A 45 -1.80 0.31 -10.43
N GLN A 46 -2.74 0.77 -11.22
CA GLN A 46 -2.60 2.01 -12.01
C GLN A 46 -2.52 3.25 -11.12
N THR A 47 -3.37 3.36 -10.09
CA THR A 47 -3.32 4.49 -9.15
C THR A 47 -2.00 4.57 -8.41
N LEU A 48 -1.40 3.45 -8.02
CA LEU A 48 -0.07 3.43 -7.40
C LEU A 48 1.02 3.90 -8.36
N VAL A 49 1.01 3.43 -9.60
CA VAL A 49 1.98 3.88 -10.62
C VAL A 49 1.88 5.39 -10.84
N GLU A 50 0.67 5.89 -11.07
CA GLU A 50 0.44 7.31 -11.33
C GLU A 50 0.72 8.20 -10.09
N TYR A 51 0.50 7.70 -8.88
CA TYR A 51 0.83 8.38 -7.63
C TYR A 51 2.35 8.62 -7.49
N TYR A 52 3.16 7.60 -7.73
CA TYR A 52 4.61 7.74 -7.66
C TYR A 52 5.16 8.55 -8.83
N ASP A 53 4.59 8.41 -10.02
CA ASP A 53 4.94 9.24 -11.16
C ASP A 53 4.63 10.72 -10.88
N ALA A 54 3.49 11.03 -10.28
CA ALA A 54 3.14 12.40 -9.88
C ALA A 54 4.09 13.00 -8.84
N PHE A 55 4.77 12.18 -8.03
CA PHE A 55 5.77 12.62 -7.08
C PHE A 55 7.15 12.82 -7.73
N PHE A 56 7.65 11.81 -8.46
CA PHE A 56 8.99 11.85 -9.03
C PHE A 56 9.10 12.66 -10.32
N HIS A 57 8.00 12.72 -11.09
CA HIS A 57 7.89 13.46 -12.35
C HIS A 57 6.65 14.38 -12.32
N PRO A 58 6.63 15.39 -11.45
CA PRO A 58 5.45 16.23 -11.26
C PRO A 58 5.07 16.93 -12.56
N PHE A 59 3.82 16.76 -12.95
CA PHE A 59 3.28 17.39 -14.14
C PHE A 59 3.30 18.91 -13.98
N THR A 60 3.86 19.61 -14.95
CA THR A 60 3.89 21.08 -14.98
C THR A 60 2.95 21.64 -16.01
N LYS A 61 3.14 21.24 -17.27
CA LYS A 61 2.36 21.68 -18.43
C LYS A 61 2.60 20.73 -19.60
N TYR A 62 1.60 20.55 -20.47
CA TYR A 62 1.83 19.88 -21.74
C TYR A 62 2.76 20.69 -22.64
N THR A 63 3.68 20.04 -23.31
CA THR A 63 4.47 20.65 -24.39
C THR A 63 3.57 20.93 -25.60
N ALA A 64 4.03 21.77 -26.52
CA ALA A 64 3.27 22.07 -27.74
C ALA A 64 2.97 20.80 -28.57
N GLU A 65 3.95 19.88 -28.69
CA GLU A 65 3.76 18.61 -29.38
C GLU A 65 2.74 17.68 -28.69
N GLU A 66 2.77 17.62 -27.36
CA GLU A 66 1.80 16.82 -26.62
C GLU A 66 0.38 17.38 -26.73
N ARG A 67 0.24 18.71 -26.72
CA ARG A 67 -1.06 19.36 -26.94
C ARG A 67 -1.60 19.06 -28.34
N GLU A 68 -0.75 19.07 -29.35
CA GLU A 68 -1.15 18.76 -30.72
C GLU A 68 -1.60 17.29 -30.86
N ARG A 69 -0.81 16.35 -30.33
CA ARG A 69 -1.22 14.92 -30.30
C ARG A 69 -2.53 14.69 -29.54
N LEU A 70 -2.73 15.38 -28.42
CA LEU A 70 -3.97 15.30 -27.66
C LEU A 70 -5.14 15.88 -28.46
N ARG A 71 -4.93 16.98 -29.17
CA ARG A 71 -5.93 17.61 -30.03
C ARG A 71 -6.35 16.66 -31.16
N GLU A 72 -5.41 16.09 -31.89
CA GLU A 72 -5.67 15.10 -32.94
C GLU A 72 -6.46 13.88 -32.40
N ARG A 73 -6.04 13.35 -31.27
CA ARG A 73 -6.71 12.20 -30.64
C ARG A 73 -8.14 12.52 -30.24
N LEU A 74 -8.36 13.65 -29.56
CA LEU A 74 -9.70 14.05 -29.12
C LEU A 74 -10.65 14.34 -30.29
N MET A 75 -10.10 14.94 -31.37
CA MET A 75 -10.85 15.14 -32.60
C MET A 75 -11.26 13.81 -33.26
N LEU A 76 -10.33 12.84 -33.27
CA LEU A 76 -10.61 11.50 -33.80
C LEU A 76 -11.67 10.77 -32.97
N GLU A 77 -11.55 10.80 -31.65
CA GLU A 77 -12.52 10.22 -30.73
C GLU A 77 -13.92 10.84 -30.88
N ASP A 78 -14.00 12.16 -30.99
CA ASP A 78 -15.27 12.86 -31.16
C ASP A 78 -15.91 12.56 -32.55
N LYS A 79 -15.09 12.41 -33.59
CA LYS A 79 -15.55 11.97 -34.92
C LYS A 79 -16.10 10.54 -34.90
N MET A 80 -15.36 9.60 -34.29
CA MET A 80 -15.78 8.19 -34.15
C MET A 80 -17.07 8.04 -33.35
N ASN A 81 -17.29 8.88 -32.37
CA ASN A 81 -18.48 8.87 -31.49
C ASN A 81 -19.63 9.71 -32.03
N GLY A 82 -19.56 10.27 -33.22
CA GLY A 82 -20.59 11.13 -33.83
C GLY A 82 -20.75 12.51 -33.18
N LYS A 83 -19.94 12.83 -32.15
CA LYS A 83 -20.06 14.10 -31.41
C LYS A 83 -19.65 15.31 -32.23
N PHE A 84 -18.80 15.11 -33.22
CA PHE A 84 -18.45 16.18 -34.17
C PHE A 84 -19.62 16.54 -35.02
N GLN A 85 -20.34 15.55 -35.57
CA GLN A 85 -21.53 15.77 -36.40
C GLN A 85 -22.65 16.47 -35.62
N GLU A 86 -22.93 16.02 -34.39
CA GLU A 86 -23.90 16.70 -33.53
C GLU A 86 -23.50 18.17 -33.23
N TYR A 87 -22.23 18.45 -33.13
CA TYR A 87 -21.75 19.82 -32.92
C TYR A 87 -21.87 20.67 -34.18
N GLU A 88 -21.55 20.09 -35.35
CA GLU A 88 -21.71 20.70 -36.65
C GLU A 88 -23.20 21.03 -36.93
N ASP A 89 -24.08 20.07 -36.72
CA ASP A 89 -25.52 20.24 -36.89
C ASP A 89 -26.08 21.37 -36.01
N LYS A 90 -25.66 21.43 -34.74
CA LYS A 90 -26.06 22.51 -33.81
C LYS A 90 -25.55 23.89 -34.22
N LEU A 91 -24.38 23.95 -34.81
CA LEU A 91 -23.82 25.23 -35.32
C LEU A 91 -24.50 25.61 -36.63
N GLU A 92 -24.78 24.66 -37.52
CA GLU A 92 -25.57 24.90 -38.73
C GLU A 92 -26.97 25.34 -38.39
N GLU A 93 -27.62 24.70 -37.41
CA GLU A 93 -28.94 25.13 -36.93
C GLU A 93 -28.89 26.55 -36.36
N LYS A 94 -27.84 26.90 -35.58
CA LYS A 94 -27.70 28.23 -35.03
C LYS A 94 -27.35 29.30 -36.06
N TYR A 95 -26.57 28.95 -37.09
CA TYR A 95 -25.97 29.91 -38.01
C TYR A 95 -26.34 29.71 -39.47
N GLY A 96 -26.90 28.55 -39.85
CA GLY A 96 -27.02 28.10 -41.24
C GLY A 96 -28.43 27.97 -41.80
N LYS A 97 -29.50 28.27 -41.05
CA LYS A 97 -30.84 28.17 -41.60
C LYS A 97 -31.10 29.26 -42.63
N ASP A 98 -31.28 28.86 -43.90
CA ASP A 98 -31.90 29.66 -44.95
C ASP A 98 -33.36 29.84 -44.56
N TYR A 99 -33.70 30.98 -43.97
CA TYR A 99 -35.10 31.36 -43.86
C TYR A 99 -35.53 31.98 -45.16
N THR A 100 -36.52 31.38 -45.83
CA THR A 100 -37.33 32.07 -46.83
C THR A 100 -38.06 33.23 -46.14
N ILE A 101 -38.38 34.29 -46.88
CA ILE A 101 -39.04 35.49 -46.33
C ILE A 101 -40.32 35.12 -45.59
N ASP A 102 -41.05 34.13 -46.11
CA ASP A 102 -42.32 33.64 -45.51
C ASP A 102 -42.11 33.00 -44.15
N GLU A 103 -41.02 32.25 -43.93
CA GLU A 103 -40.67 31.64 -42.63
C GLU A 103 -40.16 32.67 -41.59
N LEU A 104 -39.59 33.78 -42.01
CA LEU A 104 -39.21 34.88 -41.14
C LEU A 104 -40.41 35.66 -40.62
N GLU A 105 -41.44 35.87 -41.44
CA GLU A 105 -42.68 36.51 -41.03
C GLU A 105 -43.55 35.63 -40.11
N GLU A 106 -43.54 34.31 -40.30
CA GLU A 106 -44.27 33.38 -39.46
C GLU A 106 -43.64 33.26 -38.05
N LYS A 107 -42.32 33.28 -37.94
CA LYS A 107 -41.60 33.25 -36.66
C LYS A 107 -41.66 34.57 -35.88
N GLU A 108 -41.79 35.71 -36.52
CA GLU A 108 -42.07 36.96 -35.81
C GLU A 108 -43.46 36.93 -35.15
N ARG A 109 -44.40 36.15 -35.66
CA ARG A 109 -45.73 35.94 -35.06
C ARG A 109 -45.69 34.91 -33.93
N GLU A 110 -44.87 33.85 -34.03
CA GLU A 110 -44.68 32.83 -33.00
C GLU A 110 -43.82 33.28 -31.84
N GLY A 111 -42.81 34.12 -32.06
CA GLY A 111 -41.88 34.62 -31.03
C GLY A 111 -42.47 35.48 -29.92
N LYS A 112 -43.79 35.71 -29.95
CA LYS A 112 -44.53 36.37 -28.84
C LYS A 112 -45.10 35.38 -27.80
N GLN A 113 -45.00 34.09 -28.00
CA GLN A 113 -45.64 33.09 -27.13
C GLN A 113 -44.66 32.21 -26.33
N ASP A 114 -43.37 32.17 -26.66
CA ASP A 114 -42.39 31.27 -26.03
C ASP A 114 -41.43 31.99 -25.06
N LYS A 115 -41.97 32.76 -24.11
CA LYS A 115 -41.17 33.28 -22.98
C LYS A 115 -41.17 32.36 -21.76
N LEU A 116 -41.48 31.07 -21.89
CA LEU A 116 -41.63 30.18 -20.74
C LEU A 116 -40.60 29.04 -20.62
N ASP A 117 -39.74 28.82 -21.61
CA ASP A 117 -38.75 27.70 -21.56
C ASP A 117 -37.28 28.12 -21.57
N GLU A 118 -36.94 29.30 -21.04
CA GLU A 118 -35.58 29.84 -20.98
C GLU A 118 -34.71 29.33 -19.81
N LYS A 119 -35.09 28.26 -19.13
CA LYS A 119 -34.25 27.80 -17.97
C LYS A 119 -33.22 26.72 -18.28
N ASP A 120 -33.36 26.00 -19.41
CA ASP A 120 -32.42 24.92 -19.76
C ASP A 120 -31.33 25.31 -20.78
N SER A 121 -31.39 26.50 -21.36
CA SER A 121 -30.39 27.01 -22.32
C SER A 121 -29.24 27.82 -21.67
N ALA A 122 -29.32 28.08 -20.38
CA ALA A 122 -28.31 28.90 -19.67
C ALA A 122 -26.90 28.25 -19.55
N ALA A 123 -26.80 26.95 -19.78
CA ALA A 123 -25.51 26.24 -19.81
C ALA A 123 -24.73 26.41 -21.13
N ALA A 124 -25.40 26.85 -22.21
CA ALA A 124 -24.79 27.03 -23.53
C ALA A 124 -24.28 28.46 -23.79
N ASN A 125 -24.65 29.44 -22.97
CA ASN A 125 -24.35 30.86 -23.16
C ASN A 125 -23.26 31.43 -22.25
N ALA A 126 -22.44 30.61 -21.61
CA ALA A 126 -21.22 31.10 -20.99
C ALA A 126 -20.16 31.35 -22.07
N ASP A 127 -20.33 32.38 -22.85
CA ASP A 127 -19.25 33.01 -23.61
C ASP A 127 -18.34 33.69 -22.59
N VAL A 128 -17.38 32.94 -22.11
CA VAL A 128 -16.31 33.43 -21.25
C VAL A 128 -15.06 33.55 -22.10
N ASP A 129 -14.36 34.64 -21.91
CA ASP A 129 -13.09 34.99 -22.52
C ASP A 129 -12.21 33.75 -22.78
N MET A 130 -12.08 33.38 -24.04
CA MET A 130 -11.29 32.22 -24.47
C MET A 130 -9.87 32.66 -24.74
N GLU A 131 -8.94 32.33 -23.85
CA GLU A 131 -7.53 32.27 -24.20
C GLU A 131 -7.29 31.04 -25.10
N PHE A 132 -7.13 31.28 -26.40
CA PHE A 132 -6.87 30.25 -27.38
C PHE A 132 -5.38 29.90 -27.46
N THR A 133 -5.05 28.63 -27.62
CA THR A 133 -3.70 28.16 -27.87
C THR A 133 -3.35 27.99 -29.35
N PHE A 134 -4.09 28.60 -30.22
CA PHE A 134 -3.72 28.80 -31.62
C PHE A 134 -2.45 29.66 -31.75
N SER A 135 -1.74 29.54 -32.85
CA SER A 135 -0.80 30.60 -33.20
C SER A 135 -1.52 31.95 -33.15
N PRO A 136 -0.87 33.01 -32.75
CA PRO A 136 -1.50 34.32 -32.66
C PRO A 136 -2.14 34.79 -33.96
N GLU A 137 -1.72 34.20 -35.11
CA GLU A 137 -2.27 34.49 -36.43
C GLU A 137 -3.56 33.73 -36.73
N GLU A 138 -3.61 32.43 -36.40
CA GLU A 138 -4.80 31.60 -36.55
C GLU A 138 -5.93 32.09 -35.63
N LYS A 139 -5.61 32.44 -34.37
CA LYS A 139 -6.56 33.04 -33.45
C LYS A 139 -7.19 34.30 -34.03
N ARG A 140 -6.35 35.21 -34.53
CA ARG A 140 -6.81 36.46 -35.16
C ARG A 140 -7.64 36.21 -36.41
N HIS A 141 -7.32 35.15 -37.15
CA HIS A 141 -8.08 34.75 -38.34
C HIS A 141 -9.50 34.29 -37.97
N HIS A 142 -9.62 33.32 -37.08
CA HIS A 142 -10.95 32.80 -36.62
C HIS A 142 -11.77 33.87 -35.92
N GLU A 143 -11.19 34.72 -35.09
CA GLU A 143 -11.89 35.87 -34.50
C GLU A 143 -12.41 36.85 -35.57
N ARG A 144 -11.64 37.10 -36.63
CA ARG A 144 -12.10 37.95 -37.75
C ARG A 144 -13.27 37.35 -38.47
N ILE A 145 -13.27 36.03 -38.68
CA ILE A 145 -14.38 35.32 -39.34
C ILE A 145 -15.59 35.40 -38.44
N ALA A 146 -15.48 35.08 -37.14
CA ALA A 146 -16.56 35.15 -36.18
C ALA A 146 -17.22 36.54 -36.13
N ARG A 147 -16.42 37.61 -36.02
CA ARG A 147 -16.88 39.00 -36.06
C ARG A 147 -17.56 39.39 -37.39
N ARG A 148 -17.06 38.84 -38.50
CA ARG A 148 -17.62 39.09 -39.81
C ARG A 148 -18.96 38.39 -39.99
N VAL A 149 -19.11 37.15 -39.54
CA VAL A 149 -20.35 36.40 -39.55
C VAL A 149 -21.39 37.12 -38.67
N GLU A 150 -20.99 37.57 -37.46
CA GLU A 150 -21.90 38.30 -36.56
C GLU A 150 -22.40 39.62 -37.19
N LYS A 151 -21.53 40.39 -37.82
CA LYS A 151 -21.94 41.60 -38.56
C LYS A 151 -22.90 41.32 -39.72
N LEU A 152 -22.66 40.26 -40.48
CA LEU A 152 -23.56 39.83 -41.57
C LEU A 152 -24.91 39.38 -41.03
N ARG A 153 -24.96 38.75 -39.86
CA ARG A 153 -26.23 38.39 -39.18
C ARG A 153 -27.00 39.61 -38.70
N GLN A 154 -26.30 40.59 -38.14
CA GLN A 154 -26.95 41.86 -37.77
C GLN A 154 -27.60 42.54 -38.98
N LEU A 155 -26.96 42.41 -40.15
CA LEU A 155 -27.52 42.94 -41.44
C LEU A 155 -28.73 42.13 -41.89
N LEU A 156 -28.75 40.81 -41.67
CA LEU A 156 -29.93 39.98 -41.97
C LEU A 156 -31.14 40.33 -41.10
N ASN A 157 -30.89 40.74 -39.83
CA ASN A 157 -31.90 41.09 -38.87
C ASN A 157 -32.25 42.59 -38.92
N ASP A 158 -31.57 43.38 -39.75
CA ASP A 158 -31.87 44.80 -39.91
C ASP A 158 -33.11 44.95 -40.81
N GLY A 159 -34.16 45.48 -40.23
CA GLY A 159 -35.39 45.80 -40.95
C GLY A 159 -35.26 46.83 -42.07
N ALA A 160 -34.16 47.60 -42.10
CA ALA A 160 -33.88 48.61 -43.11
C ALA A 160 -33.05 48.09 -44.30
N ALA A 161 -32.46 46.87 -44.17
CA ALA A 161 -31.64 46.29 -45.23
C ALA A 161 -32.55 45.75 -46.39
N SER A 162 -32.10 46.01 -47.59
CA SER A 162 -32.78 45.55 -48.79
C SER A 162 -32.66 44.01 -48.95
N GLU A 163 -33.63 43.39 -49.66
CA GLU A 163 -33.66 41.94 -49.88
C GLU A 163 -32.38 41.46 -50.61
N GLY A 164 -31.85 42.24 -51.54
CA GLY A 164 -30.58 41.97 -52.23
C GLY A 164 -29.37 41.96 -51.29
N GLU A 165 -29.31 42.83 -50.29
CA GLU A 165 -28.27 42.89 -49.28
C GLU A 165 -28.38 41.69 -48.31
N LYS A 166 -29.58 41.28 -47.92
CA LYS A 166 -29.82 40.09 -47.11
C LYS A 166 -29.35 38.80 -47.80
N ILE A 167 -29.70 38.65 -49.11
CA ILE A 167 -29.26 37.51 -49.93
C ILE A 167 -27.71 37.49 -50.07
N ALA A 168 -27.11 38.63 -50.28
CA ALA A 168 -25.64 38.74 -50.38
C ALA A 168 -24.94 38.42 -49.03
N ALA A 169 -25.50 38.86 -47.90
CA ALA A 169 -25.03 38.56 -46.58
C ALA A 169 -25.14 37.04 -46.28
N ASN A 170 -26.22 36.45 -46.60
CA ASN A 170 -26.45 35.00 -46.40
C ASN A 170 -25.46 34.15 -47.20
N ARG A 171 -25.20 34.49 -48.47
CA ARG A 171 -24.17 33.84 -49.28
C ARG A 171 -22.78 33.98 -48.70
N GLN A 172 -22.44 35.09 -48.09
CA GLN A 172 -21.16 35.26 -47.41
C GLN A 172 -21.05 34.44 -46.13
N ILE A 173 -22.13 34.38 -45.36
CA ILE A 173 -22.20 33.52 -44.17
C ILE A 173 -21.92 32.08 -44.54
N MET A 174 -22.67 31.52 -45.55
CA MET A 174 -22.48 30.16 -46.03
C MET A 174 -21.02 29.86 -46.44
N ARG A 175 -20.35 30.80 -47.04
CA ARG A 175 -18.92 30.63 -47.42
C ARG A 175 -17.94 30.61 -46.22
N LEU A 176 -18.28 31.31 -45.14
CA LEU A 176 -17.47 31.41 -43.93
C LEU A 176 -17.79 30.33 -42.90
N MET A 177 -18.92 29.62 -43.06
CA MET A 177 -19.38 28.64 -42.10
C MET A 177 -18.39 27.49 -41.80
N PRO A 178 -17.79 26.82 -42.82
CA PRO A 178 -16.86 25.74 -42.53
C PRO A 178 -15.67 26.19 -41.64
N GLU A 179 -15.07 27.33 -41.94
CA GLU A 179 -13.97 27.90 -41.16
C GLU A 179 -14.42 28.34 -39.75
N LEU A 180 -15.64 28.83 -39.60
CA LEU A 180 -16.22 29.19 -38.32
C LEU A 180 -16.49 27.95 -37.46
N ILE A 181 -17.03 26.88 -38.04
CA ILE A 181 -17.30 25.60 -37.37
C ILE A 181 -15.99 24.98 -36.88
N GLU A 182 -15.01 24.89 -37.78
CA GLU A 182 -13.68 24.35 -37.45
C GLU A 182 -13.00 25.13 -36.32
N GLY A 183 -12.97 26.46 -36.40
CA GLY A 183 -12.38 27.29 -35.37
C GLY A 183 -13.05 27.16 -34.00
N LYS A 184 -14.38 27.12 -33.95
CA LYS A 184 -15.12 26.94 -32.70
C LYS A 184 -14.94 25.52 -32.14
N TYR A 185 -14.87 24.52 -32.98
CA TYR A 185 -14.64 23.15 -32.56
C TYR A 185 -13.25 22.97 -31.97
N LEU A 186 -12.20 23.48 -32.62
CA LEU A 186 -10.84 23.45 -32.10
C LEU A 186 -10.72 24.17 -30.75
N ALA A 187 -11.38 25.33 -30.60
CA ALA A 187 -11.42 26.03 -29.32
C ALA A 187 -12.08 25.19 -28.19
N ARG A 188 -13.12 24.42 -28.51
CA ARG A 188 -13.74 23.48 -27.56
C ARG A 188 -12.78 22.37 -27.15
N ILE A 189 -12.03 21.82 -28.10
CA ILE A 189 -11.01 20.79 -27.82
C ILE A 189 -9.89 21.37 -26.95
N ASP A 190 -9.41 22.57 -27.25
CA ASP A 190 -8.37 23.23 -26.43
C ASP A 190 -8.86 23.46 -24.99
N LYS A 191 -10.09 23.92 -24.81
CA LYS A 191 -10.69 24.05 -23.46
C LYS A 191 -10.78 22.71 -22.72
N LYS A 192 -11.01 21.60 -23.45
CA LYS A 192 -10.99 20.25 -22.88
C LYS A 192 -9.57 19.87 -22.44
N ILE A 193 -8.56 20.18 -23.26
CA ILE A 193 -7.14 19.97 -22.93
C ILE A 193 -6.72 20.80 -21.72
N ASP A 194 -7.10 22.07 -21.63
CA ASP A 194 -6.81 22.93 -20.49
C ASP A 194 -7.43 22.42 -19.18
N ARG A 195 -8.66 21.88 -19.24
CA ARG A 195 -9.28 21.20 -18.10
C ARG A 195 -8.51 19.96 -17.68
N MET A 196 -8.06 19.14 -18.64
CA MET A 196 -7.22 17.97 -18.37
C MET A 196 -5.89 18.38 -17.74
N GLU A 197 -5.27 19.47 -18.23
CA GLU A 197 -4.06 20.04 -17.63
C GLU A 197 -4.28 20.49 -16.18
N GLN A 198 -5.37 21.19 -15.92
CA GLN A 198 -5.73 21.62 -14.56
C GLN A 198 -6.01 20.43 -13.63
N GLN A 199 -6.70 19.40 -14.13
CA GLN A 199 -6.95 18.18 -13.37
C GLN A 199 -5.63 17.45 -13.04
N ARG A 200 -4.70 17.32 -14.00
CA ARG A 200 -3.39 16.74 -13.75
C ARG A 200 -2.54 17.55 -12.76
N LYS A 201 -2.64 18.86 -12.77
CA LYS A 201 -1.96 19.72 -11.78
C LYS A 201 -2.48 19.51 -10.36
N LYS A 202 -3.77 19.24 -10.18
CA LYS A 202 -4.36 18.92 -8.87
C LYS A 202 -3.84 17.61 -8.29
N LEU A 203 -3.48 16.65 -9.14
CA LEU A 203 -2.91 15.35 -8.74
C LEU A 203 -1.45 15.42 -8.28
N ARG A 204 -0.93 16.61 -7.95
CA ARG A 204 0.46 16.77 -7.50
C ARG A 204 0.65 16.18 -6.11
N VAL A 205 1.59 15.25 -6.00
CA VAL A 205 2.01 14.64 -4.73
C VAL A 205 3.25 15.37 -4.21
N GLN A 206 3.20 15.84 -2.95
CA GLN A 206 4.32 16.56 -2.33
C GLN A 206 5.11 15.70 -1.35
N LYS A 207 4.47 14.70 -0.77
CA LYS A 207 5.05 13.80 0.22
C LYS A 207 4.51 12.39 -0.02
N LEU A 208 5.40 11.39 0.06
CA LEU A 208 5.01 9.98 -0.05
C LEU A 208 4.58 9.45 1.32
N ASN A 209 3.29 9.30 1.54
CA ASN A 209 2.70 8.64 2.70
C ASN A 209 1.28 8.15 2.38
N PHE A 210 0.65 7.45 3.31
CA PHE A 210 -0.71 6.96 3.10
C PHE A 210 -1.72 8.09 2.91
N ASN A 211 -1.63 9.18 3.66
CA ASN A 211 -2.56 10.32 3.53
C ASN A 211 -2.58 10.88 2.11
N SER A 212 -1.41 11.15 1.55
CA SER A 212 -1.31 11.69 0.19
C SER A 212 -1.73 10.67 -0.88
N TYR A 213 -1.48 9.37 -0.66
CA TYR A 213 -2.00 8.33 -1.55
C TYR A 213 -3.52 8.25 -1.50
N TYR A 214 -4.11 8.31 -0.31
CA TYR A 214 -5.56 8.27 -0.12
C TYR A 214 -6.24 9.45 -0.84
N GLU A 215 -5.73 10.68 -0.64
CA GLU A 215 -6.23 11.87 -1.33
C GLU A 215 -6.09 11.75 -2.85
N PHE A 216 -4.93 11.28 -3.33
CA PHE A 216 -4.69 11.04 -4.74
C PHE A 216 -5.65 9.99 -5.32
N ALA A 217 -5.86 8.89 -4.63
CA ALA A 217 -6.75 7.81 -5.07
C ALA A 217 -8.21 8.28 -5.17
N LEU A 218 -8.69 9.05 -4.19
CA LEU A 218 -10.06 9.60 -4.20
C LEU A 218 -10.30 10.58 -5.35
N GLU A 219 -9.29 11.31 -5.79
CA GLU A 219 -9.39 12.22 -6.94
C GLU A 219 -9.24 11.45 -8.27
N ARG A 220 -8.34 10.45 -8.32
CA ARG A 220 -7.97 9.77 -9.57
C ARG A 220 -8.90 8.62 -9.96
N ILE A 221 -9.39 7.83 -9.00
CA ILE A 221 -10.26 6.68 -9.29
C ILE A 221 -11.54 7.08 -10.04
N PRO A 222 -12.29 8.14 -9.68
CA PRO A 222 -13.45 8.58 -10.44
C PRO A 222 -13.14 8.95 -11.89
N GLN A 223 -11.97 9.53 -12.13
CA GLN A 223 -11.52 9.83 -13.48
C GLN A 223 -11.29 8.55 -14.29
N LEU A 224 -10.62 7.54 -13.67
CA LEU A 224 -10.39 6.23 -14.29
C LEU A 224 -11.70 5.48 -14.58
N GLN A 225 -12.68 5.55 -13.68
CA GLN A 225 -13.99 4.98 -13.89
C GLN A 225 -14.65 5.59 -15.14
N THR A 226 -14.60 6.91 -15.29
CA THR A 226 -15.14 7.63 -16.44
C THR A 226 -14.34 7.35 -17.72
N GLU A 227 -13.01 7.41 -17.65
CA GLU A 227 -12.11 7.22 -18.80
C GLU A 227 -12.22 5.81 -19.41
N LYS A 228 -12.40 4.81 -18.57
CA LYS A 228 -12.37 3.40 -18.98
C LYS A 228 -13.74 2.73 -18.98
N ASN A 229 -14.78 3.45 -18.58
CA ASN A 229 -16.14 2.94 -18.41
C ASN A 229 -16.18 1.65 -17.56
N ILE A 230 -15.59 1.72 -16.37
CA ILE A 230 -15.48 0.61 -15.41
C ILE A 230 -16.10 1.01 -14.07
N ASP A 231 -16.57 0.01 -13.33
CA ASP A 231 -17.14 0.22 -12.01
C ASP A 231 -16.13 -0.13 -10.90
N PHE A 232 -16.10 0.69 -9.85
CA PHE A 232 -15.29 0.49 -8.65
C PHE A 232 -16.03 1.07 -7.45
N ASP A 233 -16.12 0.32 -6.37
CA ASP A 233 -16.80 0.75 -5.14
C ASP A 233 -15.95 1.76 -4.35
N LEU A 234 -15.93 2.98 -4.86
CA LEU A 234 -15.18 4.09 -4.25
C LEU A 234 -15.71 4.45 -2.86
N TYR A 235 -17.01 4.28 -2.62
CA TYR A 235 -17.61 4.61 -1.33
C TYR A 235 -17.06 3.69 -0.23
N ASN A 236 -17.13 2.38 -0.40
CA ASN A 236 -16.56 1.43 0.55
C ASN A 236 -15.05 1.56 0.67
N PHE A 237 -14.35 1.76 -0.45
CA PHE A 237 -12.91 2.01 -0.44
C PHE A 237 -12.57 3.23 0.44
N SER A 238 -13.21 4.36 0.22
CA SER A 238 -12.96 5.57 0.99
C SER A 238 -13.32 5.40 2.46
N PHE A 239 -14.45 4.78 2.76
CA PHE A 239 -14.92 4.57 4.13
C PHE A 239 -13.99 3.66 4.93
N ILE A 240 -13.56 2.54 4.37
CA ILE A 240 -12.70 1.58 5.07
C ILE A 240 -11.30 2.17 5.29
N LEU A 241 -10.71 2.79 4.25
CA LEU A 241 -9.38 3.36 4.32
C LEU A 241 -9.31 4.64 5.18
N SER A 242 -10.43 5.33 5.39
CA SER A 242 -10.49 6.54 6.23
C SER A 242 -10.01 6.34 7.66
N LYS A 243 -10.08 5.11 8.20
CA LYS A 243 -9.54 4.78 9.52
C LYS A 243 -8.04 5.05 9.65
N PHE A 244 -7.30 4.94 8.55
CA PHE A 244 -5.85 5.16 8.47
C PHE A 244 -5.49 6.56 7.99
N TYR A 245 -6.47 7.33 7.54
CA TYR A 245 -6.31 8.69 7.07
C TYR A 245 -6.27 9.68 8.24
N LYS A 246 -5.82 10.90 7.99
CA LYS A 246 -5.72 12.01 8.94
C LYS A 246 -7.01 12.19 9.75
N GLY A 247 -6.87 12.15 11.08
CA GLY A 247 -8.00 12.19 12.02
C GLY A 247 -8.69 10.85 12.24
N GLY A 248 -8.28 9.78 11.55
CA GLY A 248 -8.77 8.42 11.78
C GLY A 248 -8.09 7.74 12.97
N GLU A 249 -8.73 6.72 13.52
CA GLU A 249 -8.27 5.98 14.70
C GLU A 249 -6.86 5.38 14.53
N LEU A 250 -6.52 4.97 13.31
CA LEU A 250 -5.27 4.29 12.97
C LEU A 250 -4.31 5.17 12.14
N GLU A 251 -4.48 6.49 12.16
CA GLU A 251 -3.68 7.45 11.37
C GLU A 251 -2.17 7.20 11.49
N TYR A 252 -1.68 6.98 12.71
CA TYR A 252 -0.25 6.83 12.97
C TYR A 252 0.36 5.53 12.48
N THR A 253 -0.45 4.55 12.10
CA THR A 253 0.04 3.23 11.64
C THR A 253 0.81 3.34 10.33
N LEU A 254 0.34 4.16 9.38
CA LEU A 254 0.86 4.23 8.01
C LEU A 254 1.47 5.60 7.63
N ASN A 255 1.32 6.62 8.47
CA ASN A 255 1.73 8.00 8.17
C ASN A 255 2.93 8.50 8.97
N ASN A 256 3.42 7.69 9.90
CA ASN A 256 4.53 8.10 10.75
C ASN A 256 5.84 7.93 9.97
N ASP A 257 6.57 9.01 9.76
CA ASP A 257 7.92 9.03 9.18
C ASP A 257 8.93 8.42 10.16
N LEU A 258 8.61 7.23 10.67
CA LEU A 258 9.55 6.40 11.40
C LEU A 258 10.68 6.01 10.45
N ASP A 259 11.43 6.89 10.36
CA ASP A 259 12.85 6.96 10.46
C ASP A 259 13.64 6.00 9.59
N LYS A 260 14.39 6.65 8.81
CA LYS A 260 15.65 6.27 8.18
C LYS A 260 16.47 5.24 9.02
N SER A 261 16.25 5.15 10.34
CA SER A 261 16.95 4.27 11.27
C SER A 261 16.62 2.79 11.07
N LEU A 262 15.34 2.39 10.87
CA LEU A 262 14.99 0.97 10.73
C LEU A 262 15.74 0.26 9.59
N PHE A 263 16.01 0.98 8.51
CA PHE A 263 16.77 0.41 7.40
C PHE A 263 18.25 0.24 7.71
N ASP A 264 18.79 1.10 8.55
CA ASP A 264 20.23 1.11 8.90
C ASP A 264 20.55 0.32 10.18
N GLU A 265 19.56 0.09 11.05
CA GLU A 265 19.74 -0.68 12.28
C GLU A 265 20.12 -2.13 12.01
N LYS A 266 21.06 -2.64 12.79
CA LYS A 266 21.55 -4.03 12.68
C LYS A 266 20.69 -5.03 13.42
N PHE A 267 20.13 -4.62 14.55
CA PHE A 267 19.29 -5.44 15.40
C PHE A 267 17.97 -4.71 15.68
N ILE A 268 16.86 -5.32 15.30
CA ILE A 268 15.51 -4.75 15.45
C ILE A 268 14.62 -5.80 16.09
N VAL A 269 13.91 -5.40 17.12
CA VAL A 269 12.85 -6.20 17.75
C VAL A 269 11.54 -5.46 17.59
N PHE A 270 10.55 -6.14 17.02
CA PHE A 270 9.19 -5.65 16.94
C PHE A 270 8.34 -6.36 18.00
N GLU A 271 7.99 -5.63 19.05
CA GLU A 271 7.05 -6.11 20.05
C GLU A 271 5.63 -5.94 19.55
N ILE A 272 4.98 -7.04 19.24
CA ILE A 272 3.63 -7.08 18.64
C ILE A 272 2.57 -7.74 19.54
N ASP A 273 2.92 -8.09 20.75
CA ASP A 273 2.02 -8.81 21.68
C ASP A 273 0.71 -8.08 21.93
N LYS A 274 0.77 -6.74 22.05
CA LYS A 274 -0.43 -5.91 22.29
C LYS A 274 -1.42 -5.87 21.14
N ILE A 275 -0.97 -6.15 19.92
CA ILE A 275 -1.81 -6.10 18.72
C ILE A 275 -2.08 -7.48 18.13
N LYS A 276 -1.55 -8.54 18.73
CA LYS A 276 -1.62 -9.90 18.19
C LYS A 276 -3.04 -10.43 18.00
N ASP A 277 -3.98 -9.92 18.80
CA ASP A 277 -5.40 -10.32 18.76
C ASP A 277 -6.27 -9.33 17.95
N ASP A 278 -5.67 -8.25 17.41
CA ASP A 278 -6.35 -7.31 16.53
C ASP A 278 -6.34 -7.84 15.08
N PRO A 279 -7.52 -8.19 14.52
CA PRO A 279 -7.60 -8.82 13.20
C PRO A 279 -7.23 -7.87 12.05
N VAL A 280 -7.17 -6.56 12.29
CA VAL A 280 -6.83 -5.54 11.29
C VAL A 280 -5.38 -5.12 11.42
N LEU A 281 -4.94 -4.72 12.61
CA LEU A 281 -3.59 -4.18 12.82
C LEU A 281 -2.50 -5.24 12.73
N PHE A 282 -2.73 -6.43 13.27
CA PHE A 282 -1.70 -7.46 13.32
C PHE A 282 -1.21 -7.87 11.92
N PRO A 283 -2.07 -8.24 10.95
CA PRO A 283 -1.62 -8.59 9.61
C PRO A 283 -0.91 -7.43 8.89
N ILE A 284 -1.40 -6.20 9.05
CA ILE A 284 -0.80 -5.00 8.44
C ILE A 284 0.62 -4.76 8.96
N VAL A 285 0.81 -4.81 10.28
CA VAL A 285 2.12 -4.57 10.90
C VAL A 285 3.11 -5.67 10.51
N VAL A 286 2.69 -6.94 10.54
CA VAL A 286 3.55 -8.05 10.11
C VAL A 286 3.94 -7.92 8.64
N LEU A 287 3.00 -7.55 7.77
CA LEU A 287 3.27 -7.31 6.35
C LEU A 287 4.33 -6.21 6.15
N ILE A 288 4.24 -5.11 6.90
CA ILE A 288 5.23 -4.01 6.84
C ILE A 288 6.59 -4.46 7.33
N ILE A 289 6.65 -5.24 8.41
CA ILE A 289 7.91 -5.80 8.94
C ILE A 289 8.58 -6.68 7.88
N MET A 290 7.80 -7.52 7.20
CA MET A 290 8.31 -8.38 6.13
C MET A 290 8.83 -7.57 4.94
N ASP A 291 8.15 -6.49 4.55
CA ASP A 291 8.64 -5.61 3.49
C ASP A 291 9.98 -4.96 3.85
N VAL A 292 10.10 -4.42 5.07
CA VAL A 292 11.38 -3.87 5.57
C VAL A 292 12.49 -4.93 5.52
N PHE A 293 12.21 -6.16 5.92
CA PHE A 293 13.18 -7.24 5.84
C PHE A 293 13.57 -7.58 4.40
N ILE A 294 12.60 -7.71 3.50
CA ILE A 294 12.84 -8.01 2.08
C ILE A 294 13.70 -6.91 1.44
N GLN A 295 13.39 -5.65 1.71
CA GLN A 295 14.20 -4.52 1.22
C GLN A 295 15.63 -4.57 1.76
N LYS A 296 15.81 -4.77 3.07
CA LYS A 296 17.14 -4.95 3.68
C LYS A 296 17.89 -6.13 3.07
N MET A 297 17.20 -7.25 2.87
CA MET A 297 17.77 -8.45 2.29
C MET A 297 18.39 -8.19 0.91
N ARG A 298 17.75 -7.34 0.10
CA ARG A 298 18.20 -7.02 -1.26
C ARG A 298 19.26 -5.91 -1.33
N LEU A 299 19.05 -4.85 -0.55
CA LEU A 299 19.84 -3.62 -0.68
C LEU A 299 21.07 -3.60 0.24
N LYS A 300 21.06 -4.33 1.35
CA LYS A 300 22.20 -4.35 2.29
C LYS A 300 23.09 -5.55 2.02
N LYS A 301 24.40 -5.35 2.19
CA LYS A 301 25.42 -6.42 2.16
C LYS A 301 25.39 -7.22 3.47
N GLY A 302 25.97 -8.42 3.46
CA GLY A 302 26.13 -9.26 4.65
C GLY A 302 24.95 -10.21 4.87
N ARG A 303 24.99 -10.99 5.95
CA ARG A 303 23.90 -11.91 6.35
C ARG A 303 22.77 -11.15 7.03
N LYS A 304 21.54 -11.59 6.81
CA LYS A 304 20.34 -11.06 7.45
C LYS A 304 19.53 -12.23 7.99
N ALA A 305 18.90 -12.01 9.13
CA ALA A 305 18.02 -13.00 9.73
C ALA A 305 16.68 -12.36 10.09
N LEU A 306 15.59 -13.02 9.78
CA LEU A 306 14.26 -12.73 10.28
C LEU A 306 13.79 -13.93 11.10
N ILE A 307 13.54 -13.72 12.38
CA ILE A 307 12.96 -14.73 13.28
C ILE A 307 11.55 -14.29 13.61
N ILE A 308 10.60 -15.15 13.38
CA ILE A 308 9.18 -14.91 13.64
C ILE A 308 8.76 -15.86 14.76
N GLU A 309 8.50 -15.31 15.93
CA GLU A 309 7.91 -16.05 17.05
C GLU A 309 6.39 -16.09 16.93
N GLU A 310 5.76 -17.13 17.46
CA GLU A 310 4.32 -17.37 17.36
C GLU A 310 3.77 -17.20 15.93
N ALA A 311 4.52 -17.70 14.95
CA ALA A 311 4.27 -17.51 13.53
C ALA A 311 2.90 -18.00 13.06
N TRP A 312 2.25 -18.90 13.82
CA TRP A 312 0.93 -19.44 13.49
C TRP A 312 -0.13 -18.34 13.32
N LYS A 313 -0.09 -17.27 14.11
CA LYS A 313 -1.01 -16.13 13.98
C LYS A 313 -0.82 -15.39 12.65
N ALA A 314 0.43 -15.20 12.24
CA ALA A 314 0.74 -14.60 10.94
C ALA A 314 0.38 -15.53 9.76
N ILE A 315 0.46 -16.83 9.96
CA ILE A 315 0.20 -17.86 8.93
C ILE A 315 -1.31 -18.05 8.69
N SER A 316 -2.15 -17.71 9.62
CA SER A 316 -3.61 -17.89 9.52
C SER A 316 -4.24 -17.05 8.37
N SER A 317 -3.65 -15.91 8.01
CA SER A 317 -4.09 -15.12 6.87
C SER A 317 -3.51 -15.64 5.55
N PRO A 318 -4.32 -15.88 4.50
CA PRO A 318 -3.86 -16.33 3.18
C PRO A 318 -2.83 -15.38 2.55
N THR A 319 -3.03 -14.08 2.70
CA THR A 319 -2.10 -13.04 2.20
C THR A 319 -0.74 -13.18 2.86
N MET A 320 -0.70 -13.32 4.18
CA MET A 320 0.54 -13.48 4.94
C MET A 320 1.22 -14.82 4.64
N ALA A 321 0.44 -15.90 4.52
CA ALA A 321 0.95 -17.20 4.11
C ALA A 321 1.68 -17.12 2.76
N GLY A 322 1.13 -16.37 1.80
CA GLY A 322 1.77 -16.08 0.51
C GLY A 322 3.14 -15.39 0.65
N TYR A 323 3.25 -14.39 1.53
CA TYR A 323 4.52 -13.70 1.80
C TYR A 323 5.54 -14.59 2.50
N ILE A 324 5.14 -15.39 3.47
CA ILE A 324 6.03 -16.36 4.14
C ILE A 324 6.55 -17.39 3.12
N LYS A 325 5.67 -17.90 2.25
CA LYS A 325 6.05 -18.78 1.15
C LYS A 325 7.09 -18.13 0.21
N TYR A 326 6.87 -16.88 -0.17
CA TYR A 326 7.82 -16.12 -0.97
C TYR A 326 9.16 -15.96 -0.24
N LEU A 327 9.15 -15.59 1.04
CA LEU A 327 10.33 -15.42 1.87
C LEU A 327 11.17 -16.71 1.88
N TYR A 328 10.59 -17.84 2.24
CA TYR A 328 11.31 -19.11 2.32
C TYR A 328 11.89 -19.60 0.98
N LYS A 329 11.23 -19.26 -0.14
CA LYS A 329 11.75 -19.57 -1.48
C LYS A 329 12.89 -18.67 -1.94
N THR A 330 12.98 -17.46 -1.40
CA THR A 330 13.89 -16.44 -1.95
C THR A 330 15.02 -16.04 -1.03
N VAL A 331 14.86 -16.18 0.29
CA VAL A 331 15.81 -15.71 1.31
C VAL A 331 17.25 -16.15 1.08
N ARG A 332 17.47 -17.37 0.64
CA ARG A 332 18.81 -17.91 0.31
C ARG A 332 19.53 -17.10 -0.78
N LYS A 333 18.81 -16.66 -1.81
CA LYS A 333 19.41 -15.92 -2.95
C LYS A 333 20.06 -14.61 -2.50
N PHE A 334 19.63 -14.09 -1.36
CA PHE A 334 20.07 -12.82 -0.82
C PHE A 334 20.91 -12.95 0.47
N ASN A 335 21.47 -14.12 0.72
CA ASN A 335 22.26 -14.38 1.92
C ASN A 335 21.49 -14.15 3.23
N GLY A 336 20.19 -14.47 3.22
CA GLY A 336 19.29 -14.32 4.34
C GLY A 336 18.95 -15.63 5.02
N ILE A 337 18.45 -15.53 6.25
CA ILE A 337 17.93 -16.61 7.09
C ILE A 337 16.50 -16.25 7.46
N ALA A 338 15.58 -17.18 7.28
CA ALA A 338 14.22 -17.09 7.80
C ALA A 338 14.03 -18.20 8.82
N GLY A 339 13.66 -17.83 10.04
CA GLY A 339 13.33 -18.76 11.11
C GLY A 339 11.91 -18.53 11.59
N VAL A 340 11.19 -19.62 11.82
CA VAL A 340 9.86 -19.64 12.42
C VAL A 340 9.95 -20.42 13.71
N VAL A 341 9.44 -19.83 14.78
CA VAL A 341 9.34 -20.46 16.10
C VAL A 341 7.86 -20.65 16.41
N THR A 342 7.50 -21.89 16.79
CA THR A 342 6.13 -22.21 17.22
C THR A 342 6.17 -23.13 18.42
N GLN A 343 5.18 -23.02 19.28
CA GLN A 343 4.99 -23.92 20.43
C GLN A 343 4.29 -25.22 20.03
N GLU A 344 3.46 -25.17 18.99
CA GLU A 344 2.74 -26.32 18.44
C GLU A 344 2.99 -26.46 16.96
N LEU A 345 3.43 -27.65 16.55
CA LEU A 345 3.68 -27.93 15.14
C LEU A 345 2.40 -27.93 14.30
N ASN A 346 1.26 -28.27 14.90
CA ASN A 346 -0.04 -28.24 14.23
C ASN A 346 -0.34 -26.85 13.62
N ASP A 347 0.07 -25.76 14.25
CA ASP A 347 -0.13 -24.40 13.77
C ASP A 347 0.50 -24.16 12.38
N VAL A 348 1.66 -24.81 12.13
CA VAL A 348 2.34 -24.76 10.82
C VAL A 348 1.70 -25.71 9.82
N ILE A 349 1.15 -26.82 10.30
CA ILE A 349 0.59 -27.89 9.48
C ILE A 349 -0.79 -27.54 8.95
N ASP A 350 -1.60 -26.86 9.71
CA ASP A 350 -3.00 -26.57 9.37
C ASP A 350 -3.14 -25.58 8.21
N SER A 351 -2.08 -24.83 7.88
CA SER A 351 -2.04 -24.03 6.67
C SER A 351 -1.46 -24.80 5.48
N PRO A 352 -2.28 -25.23 4.50
CA PRO A 352 -1.79 -25.97 3.33
C PRO A 352 -0.72 -25.22 2.53
N ILE A 353 -0.83 -23.89 2.48
CA ILE A 353 0.08 -23.03 1.72
C ILE A 353 1.47 -22.99 2.36
N VAL A 354 1.53 -22.98 3.69
CA VAL A 354 2.77 -22.75 4.44
C VAL A 354 3.47 -24.06 4.80
N LYS A 355 2.72 -25.13 5.02
CA LYS A 355 3.28 -26.46 5.29
C LYS A 355 4.37 -26.84 4.29
N GLU A 356 4.05 -26.80 3.01
CA GLU A 356 5.03 -27.13 1.95
C GLU A 356 6.16 -26.11 1.85
N ALA A 357 5.88 -24.83 2.10
CA ALA A 357 6.87 -23.77 1.97
C ALA A 357 7.87 -23.77 3.11
N ILE A 358 7.44 -23.91 4.35
CA ILE A 358 8.31 -23.86 5.53
C ILE A 358 9.05 -25.20 5.67
N ILE A 359 8.33 -26.31 5.76
CA ILE A 359 8.93 -27.61 6.07
C ILE A 359 9.88 -28.07 4.97
N ASN A 360 9.47 -27.97 3.70
CA ASN A 360 10.28 -28.44 2.57
C ASN A 360 11.48 -27.53 2.25
N ASN A 361 11.43 -26.24 2.64
CA ASN A 361 12.54 -25.31 2.41
C ASN A 361 13.38 -25.05 3.67
N SER A 362 13.04 -25.64 4.81
CA SER A 362 13.83 -25.53 6.04
C SER A 362 14.98 -26.54 6.02
N ASP A 363 16.20 -26.04 5.87
CA ASP A 363 17.41 -26.88 5.91
C ASP A 363 17.76 -27.34 7.33
N VAL A 364 17.39 -26.54 8.32
CA VAL A 364 17.66 -26.82 9.72
C VAL A 364 16.34 -26.93 10.47
N LYS A 365 16.23 -28.00 11.25
CA LYS A 365 15.13 -28.23 12.19
C LYS A 365 15.71 -28.28 13.60
N ILE A 366 15.15 -27.52 14.52
CA ILE A 366 15.54 -27.47 15.92
C ILE A 366 14.32 -27.83 16.75
N LEU A 367 14.41 -28.89 17.53
CA LEU A 367 13.34 -29.34 18.40
C LEU A 367 13.80 -29.34 19.86
N LEU A 368 12.98 -28.76 20.70
CA LEU A 368 13.07 -28.86 22.13
C LEU A 368 12.37 -30.14 22.63
N ASP A 369 12.27 -30.35 23.92
CA ASP A 369 11.63 -31.51 24.53
C ASP A 369 10.19 -31.70 24.00
N GLN A 370 9.96 -32.86 23.38
CA GLN A 370 8.68 -33.26 22.77
C GLN A 370 7.94 -34.31 23.58
N SER A 371 8.33 -34.56 24.80
CA SER A 371 7.74 -35.62 25.66
C SER A 371 6.22 -35.46 25.87
N LYS A 372 5.70 -34.24 25.83
CA LYS A 372 4.25 -33.94 25.91
C LYS A 372 3.44 -34.42 24.70
N PHE A 373 4.10 -34.65 23.58
CA PHE A 373 3.44 -34.99 22.32
C PHE A 373 3.66 -36.46 21.92
N LYS A 374 4.13 -37.29 22.82
CA LYS A 374 4.55 -38.68 22.56
C LYS A 374 3.48 -39.50 21.85
N ASP A 375 2.22 -39.34 22.24
CA ASP A 375 1.10 -40.09 21.69
C ASP A 375 0.70 -39.70 20.25
N ARG A 376 1.08 -38.47 19.81
CA ARG A 376 0.80 -37.98 18.45
C ARG A 376 2.04 -37.88 17.59
N TYR A 377 3.16 -38.35 18.09
CA TYR A 377 4.46 -38.07 17.46
C TYR A 377 4.66 -38.77 16.13
N ASP A 378 3.94 -39.86 15.86
CA ASP A 378 3.99 -40.54 14.55
C ASP A 378 3.50 -39.63 13.41
N GLN A 379 2.44 -38.88 13.65
CA GLN A 379 1.94 -37.89 12.69
C GLN A 379 2.94 -36.76 12.48
N ILE A 380 3.51 -36.25 13.56
CA ILE A 380 4.51 -35.17 13.54
C ILE A 380 5.78 -35.62 12.80
N SER A 381 6.26 -36.86 13.10
CA SER A 381 7.45 -37.40 12.45
C SER A 381 7.26 -37.62 10.96
N ALA A 382 6.10 -38.07 10.52
CA ALA A 382 5.77 -38.22 9.12
C ALA A 382 5.79 -36.86 8.36
N ILE A 383 5.27 -35.81 9.00
CA ILE A 383 5.22 -34.47 8.40
C ILE A 383 6.61 -33.83 8.32
N LEU A 384 7.43 -34.02 9.36
CA LEU A 384 8.82 -33.52 9.38
C LEU A 384 9.77 -34.38 8.57
N GLY A 385 9.33 -35.54 8.10
CA GLY A 385 10.16 -36.52 7.37
C GLY A 385 11.28 -37.10 8.24
N LEU A 386 10.98 -37.42 9.52
CA LEU A 386 11.96 -37.97 10.46
C LEU A 386 12.12 -39.47 10.31
N THR A 387 13.35 -39.94 10.42
CA THR A 387 13.67 -41.36 10.53
C THR A 387 13.39 -41.88 11.96
N ASP A 388 13.28 -43.21 12.12
CA ASP A 388 13.09 -43.80 13.45
C ASP A 388 14.25 -43.47 14.42
N VAL A 389 15.48 -43.37 13.91
CA VAL A 389 16.65 -42.98 14.69
C VAL A 389 16.48 -41.53 15.20
N GLN A 390 16.09 -40.61 14.33
CA GLN A 390 15.87 -39.23 14.69
C GLN A 390 14.73 -39.12 15.71
N LYS A 391 13.67 -39.86 15.56
CA LYS A 391 12.58 -39.93 16.51
C LYS A 391 13.05 -40.43 17.88
N MET A 392 13.88 -41.43 17.95
CA MET A 392 14.49 -41.91 19.20
C MET A 392 15.36 -40.82 19.83
N GLN A 393 16.22 -40.17 19.08
CA GLN A 393 17.05 -39.06 19.59
C GLN A 393 16.20 -37.95 20.23
N ILE A 394 15.11 -37.53 19.61
CA ILE A 394 14.24 -36.47 20.13
C ILE A 394 13.65 -36.81 21.49
N PHE A 395 13.31 -38.08 21.73
CA PHE A 395 12.79 -38.53 23.02
C PHE A 395 13.85 -38.70 24.10
N THR A 396 15.14 -38.56 23.78
CA THR A 396 16.22 -38.53 24.78
C THR A 396 16.48 -37.14 25.33
N ILE A 397 15.92 -36.07 24.73
CA ILE A 397 16.11 -34.69 25.16
C ILE A 397 15.65 -34.56 26.61
N ASN A 398 16.57 -34.09 27.47
CA ASN A 398 16.36 -33.88 28.92
C ASN A 398 15.84 -35.14 29.67
N ALA A 399 15.99 -36.32 29.11
CA ALA A 399 15.51 -37.57 29.74
C ALA A 399 16.39 -38.01 30.92
N LEU A 400 17.65 -37.59 30.96
CA LEU A 400 18.55 -37.92 32.01
C LEU A 400 18.61 -36.81 33.07
N PRO A 401 18.71 -37.19 34.37
CA PRO A 401 18.89 -36.22 35.42
C PRO A 401 20.26 -35.51 35.27
N GLN A 402 20.29 -34.21 35.61
CA GLN A 402 21.54 -33.44 35.66
C GLN A 402 22.54 -34.10 36.60
N LYS A 403 23.76 -34.32 36.13
CA LYS A 403 24.85 -34.88 36.97
C LYS A 403 25.43 -33.81 37.89
N GLU A 404 25.75 -34.21 39.12
CA GLU A 404 26.44 -33.35 40.06
C GLU A 404 27.80 -32.92 39.51
N GLY A 405 28.14 -31.63 39.65
CA GLY A 405 29.42 -31.08 39.15
C GLY A 405 29.44 -30.66 37.68
N ILE A 406 28.34 -30.89 36.92
CA ILE A 406 28.20 -30.38 35.56
C ILE A 406 27.34 -29.10 35.58
N PRO A 407 27.75 -28.05 34.85
CA PRO A 407 26.92 -26.86 34.72
C PRO A 407 25.49 -27.17 34.25
N TYR A 408 24.53 -26.39 34.76
CA TYR A 408 23.14 -26.58 34.34
C TYR A 408 22.99 -26.30 32.85
N HIS A 409 22.46 -27.25 32.11
CA HIS A 409 22.23 -27.16 30.67
C HIS A 409 20.86 -27.69 30.30
N LYS A 410 20.39 -27.28 29.12
CA LYS A 410 19.25 -27.84 28.44
C LYS A 410 19.72 -28.54 27.18
N GLU A 411 19.00 -29.57 26.79
CA GLU A 411 19.31 -30.28 25.57
C GLU A 411 18.35 -29.86 24.46
N VAL A 412 18.88 -29.84 23.25
CA VAL A 412 18.14 -29.55 22.01
C VAL A 412 18.52 -30.54 20.92
N TRP A 413 17.59 -30.98 20.15
CA TRP A 413 17.87 -31.76 18.95
C TRP A 413 17.96 -30.82 17.74
N ILE A 414 19.03 -30.99 16.96
CA ILE A 414 19.27 -30.20 15.75
C ILE A 414 19.48 -31.15 14.60
N ALA A 415 18.75 -30.96 13.50
CA ALA A 415 18.95 -31.69 12.26
C ALA A 415 19.27 -30.70 11.12
N ARG A 416 20.21 -31.15 10.27
CA ARG A 416 20.53 -30.53 8.99
C ARG A 416 20.63 -31.60 7.91
N GLY A 417 19.60 -31.71 7.11
CA GLY A 417 19.48 -32.81 6.14
C GLY A 417 19.43 -34.17 6.86
N LEU A 418 20.36 -35.07 6.52
CA LEU A 418 20.48 -36.41 7.12
C LEU A 418 21.23 -36.43 8.46
N TYR A 419 21.95 -35.36 8.77
CA TYR A 419 22.71 -35.25 10.03
C TYR A 419 21.83 -34.70 11.13
N SER A 420 21.76 -35.41 12.25
CA SER A 420 21.03 -34.96 13.42
C SER A 420 21.68 -35.50 14.69
N ASP A 421 21.62 -34.67 15.74
CA ASP A 421 22.11 -35.06 17.07
C ASP A 421 21.43 -34.22 18.16
N VAL A 422 21.62 -34.66 19.41
CA VAL A 422 21.20 -33.94 20.60
C VAL A 422 22.40 -33.18 21.16
N TYR A 423 22.23 -31.88 21.33
CA TYR A 423 23.26 -30.97 21.79
C TYR A 423 22.91 -30.39 23.17
N SER A 424 23.90 -30.28 24.02
CA SER A 424 23.79 -29.53 25.28
C SER A 424 23.92 -28.02 25.00
N VAL A 425 22.99 -27.25 25.52
CA VAL A 425 23.01 -25.78 25.45
C VAL A 425 23.21 -25.21 26.81
N GLU A 426 24.38 -24.63 27.03
CA GLU A 426 24.74 -23.89 28.22
C GLU A 426 24.59 -22.39 27.96
N VAL A 427 24.03 -21.70 28.93
CA VAL A 427 23.87 -20.24 28.90
C VAL A 427 24.70 -19.68 30.03
N PRO A 428 25.54 -18.65 29.82
CA PRO A 428 26.20 -17.95 30.89
C PRO A 428 25.22 -17.54 31.97
N PRO A 429 25.56 -17.70 33.26
CA PRO A 429 24.65 -17.42 34.36
C PRO A 429 24.02 -16.04 34.33
N GLU A 430 24.75 -15.04 33.89
CA GLU A 430 24.32 -13.66 33.75
C GLU A 430 23.21 -13.56 32.68
N TRP A 431 23.35 -14.27 31.58
CA TRP A 431 22.35 -14.34 30.53
C TRP A 431 21.08 -15.14 30.96
N TYR A 432 21.31 -16.21 31.75
CA TYR A 432 20.19 -16.96 32.29
C TYR A 432 19.27 -16.06 33.12
N TRP A 433 19.83 -15.30 34.08
CA TRP A 433 19.06 -14.37 34.89
C TRP A 433 18.41 -13.24 34.08
N ALA A 434 19.11 -12.75 33.04
CA ALA A 434 18.59 -11.70 32.20
C ALA A 434 17.39 -12.17 31.33
N PHE A 435 17.40 -13.43 30.88
CA PHE A 435 16.42 -13.95 29.93
C PHE A 435 15.37 -14.89 30.55
N THR A 436 15.48 -15.26 31.80
CA THR A 436 14.51 -16.15 32.44
C THR A 436 13.09 -15.57 32.37
N THR A 437 12.12 -16.44 32.05
CA THR A 437 10.70 -16.09 32.06
C THR A 437 9.95 -16.70 33.26
N GLU A 438 10.64 -17.53 34.03
CA GLU A 438 10.07 -18.20 35.21
C GLU A 438 9.71 -17.16 36.29
N ARG A 439 8.45 -17.19 36.73
CA ARG A 439 7.94 -16.20 37.66
C ARG A 439 8.73 -16.14 38.98
N VAL A 440 9.07 -17.31 39.52
CA VAL A 440 9.81 -17.43 40.78
C VAL A 440 11.20 -16.80 40.66
N GLU A 441 11.86 -17.02 39.52
CA GLU A 441 13.21 -16.47 39.25
C GLU A 441 13.16 -14.96 39.00
N LYS A 442 12.15 -14.48 38.27
CA LYS A 442 11.92 -13.04 38.06
C LYS A 442 11.64 -12.30 39.39
N GLU A 443 10.86 -12.89 40.27
CA GLU A 443 10.56 -12.32 41.56
C GLU A 443 11.82 -12.23 42.43
N ALA A 444 12.69 -13.26 42.40
CA ALA A 444 13.97 -13.24 43.08
C ALA A 444 14.92 -12.16 42.52
N LEU A 445 15.03 -12.06 41.21
CA LEU A 445 15.82 -11.01 40.54
C LEU A 445 15.35 -9.60 40.93
N LYS A 446 14.04 -9.37 41.00
CA LYS A 446 13.48 -8.08 41.45
C LYS A 446 13.83 -7.73 42.90
N ILE A 447 14.03 -8.72 43.79
CA ILE A 447 14.48 -8.46 45.15
C ILE A 447 15.89 -7.90 45.11
N TYR A 448 16.76 -8.47 44.29
CA TYR A 448 18.11 -7.96 44.07
C TYR A 448 18.12 -6.59 43.39
N GLU A 449 17.33 -6.39 42.34
CA GLU A 449 17.19 -5.09 41.64
C GLU A 449 16.83 -3.96 42.63
N ARG A 450 15.86 -4.21 43.52
CA ARG A 450 15.50 -3.23 44.58
C ARG A 450 16.65 -2.98 45.58
N ALA A 451 17.40 -3.99 45.91
CA ALA A 451 18.54 -3.87 46.83
C ALA A 451 19.74 -3.13 46.25
N TYR A 452 19.81 -3.07 44.92
CA TYR A 452 20.84 -2.36 44.15
C TYR A 452 20.28 -1.13 43.41
N ASP A 453 19.28 -0.45 44.02
CA ASP A 453 18.70 0.82 43.55
C ASP A 453 18.22 0.81 42.06
N GLY A 454 17.71 -0.34 41.61
CA GLY A 454 17.23 -0.51 40.22
C GLY A 454 18.36 -0.82 39.21
N ASN A 455 19.59 -1.03 39.66
CA ASN A 455 20.67 -1.43 38.76
C ASN A 455 20.58 -2.94 38.47
N ILE A 456 20.04 -3.29 37.32
CA ILE A 456 19.81 -4.68 36.89
C ILE A 456 21.14 -5.44 36.68
N GLU A 457 22.20 -4.80 36.20
CA GLU A 457 23.49 -5.43 35.99
C GLU A 457 24.11 -5.86 37.33
N ALA A 458 24.14 -4.94 38.31
CA ALA A 458 24.60 -5.25 39.66
C ALA A 458 23.69 -6.33 40.32
N ALA A 459 22.41 -6.28 40.12
CA ALA A 459 21.48 -7.30 40.64
C ALA A 459 21.78 -8.69 40.07
N ILE A 460 22.05 -8.80 38.77
CA ILE A 460 22.38 -10.08 38.11
C ILE A 460 23.75 -10.59 38.60
N GLU A 461 24.76 -9.72 38.72
CA GLU A 461 26.07 -10.10 39.22
C GLU A 461 25.98 -10.65 40.65
N HIS A 462 25.31 -9.94 41.54
CA HIS A 462 25.26 -10.31 42.95
C HIS A 462 24.34 -11.51 43.22
N ILE A 463 23.23 -11.68 42.52
CA ILE A 463 22.40 -12.88 42.67
C ILE A 463 23.16 -14.15 42.26
N GLU A 464 24.04 -14.03 41.28
CA GLU A 464 24.88 -15.16 40.86
C GLU A 464 26.05 -15.43 41.82
N ILE A 465 26.67 -14.39 42.39
CA ILE A 465 27.67 -14.53 43.45
C ILE A 465 27.06 -15.27 44.64
N ASP A 466 25.92 -14.80 45.15
CA ASP A 466 25.27 -15.38 46.32
C ASP A 466 24.83 -16.83 46.08
N ARG A 467 24.35 -17.13 44.86
CA ARG A 467 23.97 -18.52 44.46
C ARG A 467 25.20 -19.45 44.54
N LYS A 468 26.33 -19.01 44.05
CA LYS A 468 27.57 -19.79 44.06
C LYS A 468 28.11 -19.98 45.50
N GLU A 469 28.07 -18.93 46.32
CA GLU A 469 28.51 -18.99 47.73
C GLU A 469 27.62 -19.93 48.56
N LYS A 470 26.32 -19.93 48.33
CA LYS A 470 25.37 -20.90 48.93
C LYS A 470 25.49 -22.32 48.34
N LYS A 471 26.33 -22.50 47.33
CA LYS A 471 26.53 -23.80 46.62
C LYS A 471 25.26 -24.42 46.07
N ILE A 472 24.32 -23.59 45.65
CA ILE A 472 23.05 -24.05 45.04
C ILE A 472 23.21 -24.14 43.52
N GLY A 473 23.16 -25.34 42.98
CA GLY A 473 23.39 -25.59 41.53
C GLY A 473 22.27 -25.10 40.66
N ARG A 474 20.98 -25.27 41.08
CA ARG A 474 19.82 -24.93 40.26
C ARG A 474 19.34 -23.50 40.54
N TYR A 475 19.13 -22.72 39.52
CA TYR A 475 18.65 -21.34 39.59
C TYR A 475 17.30 -21.23 40.31
N PHE A 476 16.36 -22.13 39.96
CA PHE A 476 15.03 -22.17 40.55
C PHE A 476 15.09 -22.39 42.09
N ASP A 477 15.90 -23.32 42.55
CA ASP A 477 16.01 -23.63 43.99
C ASP A 477 16.58 -22.42 44.77
N PHE A 478 17.53 -21.71 44.17
CA PHE A 478 18.05 -20.48 44.76
C PHE A 478 17.02 -19.36 44.75
N ALA A 479 16.26 -19.21 43.65
CA ALA A 479 15.19 -18.23 43.57
C ALA A 479 14.07 -18.48 44.62
N VAL A 480 13.71 -19.73 44.87
CA VAL A 480 12.77 -20.11 45.96
C VAL A 480 13.31 -19.67 47.30
N LEU A 481 14.61 -19.88 47.55
CA LEU A 481 15.26 -19.46 48.80
C LEU A 481 15.22 -17.94 48.96
N VAL A 482 15.58 -17.17 47.90
CA VAL A 482 15.54 -15.71 47.91
C VAL A 482 14.13 -15.18 48.19
N ASN A 483 13.14 -15.72 47.50
CA ASN A 483 11.76 -15.30 47.66
C ASN A 483 11.20 -15.59 49.07
N LYS A 484 11.64 -16.66 49.70
CA LYS A 484 11.25 -16.98 51.08
C LYS A 484 11.78 -15.93 52.04
N HIS A 485 12.99 -15.41 51.84
CA HIS A 485 13.59 -14.45 52.73
C HIS A 485 13.24 -12.99 52.44
N GLN A 486 12.83 -12.67 51.23
CA GLN A 486 12.42 -11.34 50.74
C GLN A 486 13.42 -10.18 50.95
N ASN A 487 14.59 -10.48 51.53
CA ASN A 487 15.67 -9.54 51.81
C ASN A 487 17.02 -10.25 51.68
N ILE A 488 17.97 -9.69 50.94
CA ILE A 488 19.29 -10.27 50.71
C ILE A 488 20.04 -10.43 52.02
N MET A 489 19.98 -9.45 52.92
CA MET A 489 20.65 -9.52 54.23
C MET A 489 20.18 -10.69 55.11
N SER A 490 18.94 -11.12 54.91
CA SER A 490 18.39 -12.26 55.72
C SER A 490 18.79 -13.63 55.18
N LEU A 491 19.25 -13.72 53.95
CA LEU A 491 19.83 -14.94 53.35
C LEU A 491 21.06 -15.44 54.07
N TRP A 492 21.77 -14.56 54.81
CA TRP A 492 23.04 -14.84 55.47
C TRP A 492 22.93 -14.94 56.98
N LYS A 493 21.72 -14.87 57.52
CA LYS A 493 21.47 -14.94 58.95
C LYS A 493 21.20 -16.35 59.45
N ASP A 494 21.00 -17.29 58.56
CA ASP A 494 20.88 -18.72 58.81
C ASP A 494 22.10 -19.46 58.31
#